data_c496bd8f5f1f175fe83d39172df6baf9
#
_entry.id   c496bd8f5f1f175fe83d39172df6baf9
#
_cell.length_a   1.000
_cell.length_b   1.000
_cell.length_c   1.000
_cell.angle_alpha   90.00
_cell.angle_beta   90.00
_cell.angle_gamma   90.00
#
_symmetry.space_group_name_H-M   'P 1'
#
loop_
_entity.id
_entity.type
_entity.pdbx_description
1 polymer ?
#
loop_
_entity_poly.entity_id
_entity_poly.type
_entity_poly.pdbx_seq_one_letter_code
_entity_poly.pdbx_strand_id
1 'polypeptide(L)'
;MPLIVLKDIRKSYTMGDGKIEILHGINLSIDKGEFVALMGPSGSGKSTMMNILGCLDKPTAGTYILDGEDTGNLTDSQLARIRNRKIGFVFQSFNLLPKTSALENVELPLIYAGIPNPERRLRAMEALKLVGLHDRMYHEPTQLSGGQQQRVAIARGIVNRAPILMAD
;
A
#
# COMPACT_ATOMS: atom_id res chain seq x y z
N MET A 1 -17.92 7.77 10.20
CA MET A 1 -18.07 7.26 8.82
C MET A 1 -16.97 6.25 8.57
N PRO A 2 -17.30 5.07 8.03
CA PRO A 2 -16.30 4.06 7.71
C PRO A 2 -15.21 4.61 6.79
N LEU A 3 -13.98 4.16 7.02
CA LEU A 3 -12.83 4.52 6.20
C LEU A 3 -12.83 3.75 4.88
N ILE A 4 -13.26 2.48 4.92
CA ILE A 4 -13.40 1.60 3.77
C ILE A 4 -14.81 1.03 3.73
N VAL A 5 -15.46 1.09 2.57
CA VAL A 5 -16.73 0.41 2.31
C VAL A 5 -16.67 -0.31 0.98
N LEU A 6 -16.88 -1.61 1.01
CA LEU A 6 -17.04 -2.46 -0.15
C LEU A 6 -18.49 -2.93 -0.26
N LYS A 7 -19.09 -2.83 -1.44
CA LYS A 7 -20.46 -3.30 -1.73
C LYS A 7 -20.44 -4.19 -2.95
N ASP A 8 -20.77 -5.45 -2.80
CA ASP A 8 -20.85 -6.48 -3.84
C ASP A 8 -19.58 -6.52 -4.75
N ILE A 9 -18.41 -6.42 -4.16
CA ILE A 9 -17.14 -6.40 -4.92
C ILE A 9 -16.93 -7.74 -5.58
N ARG A 10 -16.83 -7.71 -6.92
CA ARG A 10 -16.52 -8.85 -7.78
C ARG A 10 -15.26 -8.59 -8.56
N LYS A 11 -14.45 -9.62 -8.72
CA LYS A 11 -13.26 -9.56 -9.57
C LYS A 11 -13.14 -10.81 -10.40
N SER A 12 -12.99 -10.61 -11.71
CA SER A 12 -12.76 -11.68 -12.68
C SER A 12 -11.57 -11.35 -13.55
N TYR A 13 -10.83 -12.37 -13.93
CA TYR A 13 -9.74 -12.28 -14.90
C TYR A 13 -10.06 -13.13 -16.14
N THR A 14 -9.64 -12.66 -17.31
CA THR A 14 -9.72 -13.42 -18.55
C THR A 14 -8.48 -14.30 -18.66
N MET A 15 -8.66 -15.61 -18.82
CA MET A 15 -7.58 -16.57 -19.03
C MET A 15 -7.91 -17.41 -20.27
N GLY A 16 -7.20 -17.15 -21.38
CA GLY A 16 -7.52 -17.73 -22.69
C GLY A 16 -8.95 -17.36 -23.11
N ASP A 17 -9.75 -18.35 -23.50
CA ASP A 17 -11.15 -18.13 -23.92
C ASP A 17 -12.14 -18.13 -22.73
N GLY A 18 -11.66 -18.28 -21.49
CA GLY A 18 -12.49 -18.35 -20.28
C GLY A 18 -12.36 -17.11 -19.40
N LYS A 19 -13.40 -16.90 -18.56
CA LYS A 19 -13.42 -15.88 -17.50
C LYS A 19 -13.50 -16.60 -16.14
N ILE A 20 -12.56 -16.30 -15.26
CA ILE A 20 -12.51 -16.85 -13.91
C ILE A 20 -12.84 -15.74 -12.91
N GLU A 21 -13.93 -15.92 -12.16
CA GLU A 21 -14.28 -15.04 -11.05
C GLU A 21 -13.51 -15.46 -9.80
N ILE A 22 -12.81 -14.51 -9.18
CA ILE A 22 -11.97 -14.71 -7.99
C ILE A 22 -12.67 -14.14 -6.74
N LEU A 23 -13.34 -13.00 -6.87
CA LEU A 23 -14.11 -12.40 -5.79
C LEU A 23 -15.59 -12.42 -6.14
N HIS A 24 -16.42 -12.96 -5.26
CA HIS A 24 -17.81 -13.34 -5.50
C HIS A 24 -18.77 -12.47 -4.67
N GLY A 25 -18.73 -11.16 -4.80
CA GLY A 25 -19.69 -10.26 -4.14
C GLY A 25 -19.32 -9.99 -2.67
N ILE A 26 -18.11 -9.49 -2.42
CA ILE A 26 -17.63 -9.17 -1.08
C ILE A 26 -18.25 -7.86 -0.58
N ASN A 27 -18.79 -7.92 0.64
CA ASN A 27 -19.26 -6.77 1.39
C ASN A 27 -18.42 -6.62 2.65
N LEU A 28 -17.84 -5.43 2.87
CA LEU A 28 -16.97 -5.14 4.00
C LEU A 28 -17.07 -3.66 4.37
N SER A 29 -17.04 -3.38 5.66
CA SER A 29 -16.93 -2.01 6.17
C SER A 29 -15.85 -1.98 7.24
N ILE A 30 -14.92 -1.01 7.17
CA ILE A 30 -13.82 -0.84 8.11
C ILE A 30 -13.83 0.61 8.58
N ASP A 31 -13.86 0.80 9.89
CA ASP A 31 -13.77 2.12 10.52
C ASP A 31 -12.33 2.54 10.81
N LYS A 32 -12.12 3.82 11.10
CA LYS A 32 -10.80 4.32 11.50
C LYS A 32 -10.35 3.69 12.82
N GLY A 33 -9.10 3.25 12.86
CA GLY A 33 -8.48 2.65 14.04
C GLY A 33 -8.75 1.15 14.19
N GLU A 34 -9.46 0.53 13.27
CA GLU A 34 -9.64 -0.92 13.27
C GLU A 34 -8.38 -1.64 12.77
N PHE A 35 -8.12 -2.79 13.37
CA PHE A 35 -7.12 -3.77 12.91
C PHE A 35 -7.86 -4.96 12.30
N VAL A 36 -7.62 -5.19 11.00
CA VAL A 36 -8.30 -6.23 10.22
C VAL A 36 -7.28 -7.20 9.63
N ALA A 37 -7.52 -8.51 9.76
CA ALA A 37 -6.72 -9.56 9.16
C ALA A 37 -7.50 -10.27 8.07
N LEU A 38 -6.91 -10.39 6.86
CA LEU A 38 -7.43 -11.22 5.76
C LEU A 38 -6.84 -12.61 5.88
N MET A 39 -7.69 -13.58 6.19
CA MET A 39 -7.29 -14.99 6.37
C MET A 39 -7.97 -15.89 5.35
N GLY A 40 -7.30 -16.98 4.98
CA GLY A 40 -7.83 -17.97 4.05
C GLY A 40 -6.73 -18.81 3.40
N PRO A 41 -7.09 -19.95 2.76
CA PRO A 41 -6.14 -20.80 2.07
C PRO A 41 -5.48 -20.13 0.86
N SER A 42 -4.43 -20.74 0.33
CA SER A 42 -3.83 -20.28 -0.93
C SER A 42 -4.88 -20.31 -2.05
N GLY A 43 -4.89 -19.29 -2.90
CA GLY A 43 -5.86 -19.16 -4.00
C GLY A 43 -7.24 -18.60 -3.61
N SER A 44 -7.51 -18.29 -2.35
CA SER A 44 -8.81 -17.74 -1.91
C SER A 44 -9.07 -16.26 -2.29
N GLY A 45 -8.19 -15.64 -3.06
CA GLY A 45 -8.36 -14.24 -3.51
C GLY A 45 -7.80 -13.17 -2.57
N LYS A 46 -7.04 -13.53 -1.52
CA LYS A 46 -6.46 -12.54 -0.58
C LYS A 46 -5.64 -11.46 -1.27
N SER A 47 -4.69 -11.85 -2.11
CA SER A 47 -3.85 -10.90 -2.86
C SER A 47 -4.67 -10.05 -3.83
N THR A 48 -5.70 -10.65 -4.46
CA THR A 48 -6.64 -9.89 -5.31
C THR A 48 -7.39 -8.84 -4.50
N MET A 49 -7.87 -9.20 -3.30
CA MET A 49 -8.54 -8.28 -2.39
C MET A 49 -7.58 -7.17 -1.93
N MET A 50 -6.35 -7.51 -1.54
CA MET A 50 -5.32 -6.54 -1.16
C MET A 50 -5.02 -5.56 -2.30
N ASN A 51 -4.95 -6.03 -3.55
CA ASN A 51 -4.74 -5.17 -4.71
C ASN A 51 -5.90 -4.19 -4.93
N ILE A 52 -7.14 -4.62 -4.74
CA ILE A 52 -8.32 -3.75 -4.85
C ILE A 52 -8.34 -2.74 -3.71
N LEU A 53 -8.20 -3.18 -2.46
CA LEU A 53 -8.14 -2.29 -1.30
C LEU A 53 -7.01 -1.28 -1.42
N GLY A 54 -5.87 -1.72 -1.98
CA GLY A 54 -4.71 -0.90 -2.24
C GLY A 54 -4.81 0.04 -3.44
N CYS A 55 -5.94 0.06 -4.14
CA CYS A 55 -6.10 0.80 -5.39
C CYS A 55 -5.02 0.46 -6.44
N LEU A 56 -4.47 -0.75 -6.40
CA LEU A 56 -3.54 -1.28 -7.41
C LEU A 56 -4.27 -1.95 -8.57
N ASP A 57 -5.50 -2.40 -8.33
CA ASP A 57 -6.40 -2.98 -9.33
C ASP A 57 -7.83 -2.50 -9.08
N LYS A 58 -8.68 -2.56 -10.11
CA LYS A 58 -10.09 -2.19 -10.02
C LYS A 58 -10.98 -3.43 -9.92
N PRO A 59 -12.07 -3.38 -9.16
CA PRO A 59 -13.07 -4.44 -9.20
C PRO A 59 -13.70 -4.52 -10.60
N THR A 60 -14.16 -5.71 -11.00
CA THR A 60 -14.91 -5.91 -12.24
C THR A 60 -16.36 -5.41 -12.08
N ALA A 61 -16.90 -5.51 -10.87
CA ALA A 61 -18.21 -5.00 -10.49
C ALA A 61 -18.26 -4.70 -8.98
N GLY A 62 -19.29 -3.98 -8.55
CA GLY A 62 -19.45 -3.52 -7.18
C GLY A 62 -18.92 -2.11 -6.96
N THR A 63 -19.02 -1.62 -5.72
CA THR A 63 -18.63 -0.25 -5.35
C THR A 63 -17.58 -0.30 -4.25
N TYR A 64 -16.47 0.40 -4.44
CA TYR A 64 -15.44 0.62 -3.42
C TYR A 64 -15.36 2.10 -3.06
N ILE A 65 -15.72 2.43 -1.82
CA ILE A 65 -15.64 3.78 -1.27
C ILE A 65 -14.47 3.81 -0.27
N LEU A 66 -13.53 4.72 -0.51
CA LEU A 66 -12.35 4.96 0.32
C LEU A 66 -12.39 6.38 0.89
N ASP A 67 -12.54 6.50 2.21
CA ASP A 67 -12.62 7.79 2.93
C ASP A 67 -13.65 8.74 2.29
N GLY A 68 -14.83 8.19 1.93
CA GLY A 68 -15.95 8.90 1.33
C GLY A 68 -15.89 9.09 -0.19
N GLU A 69 -14.82 8.66 -0.87
CA GLU A 69 -14.62 8.80 -2.31
C GLU A 69 -14.84 7.46 -3.04
N ASP A 70 -15.74 7.41 -4.03
CA ASP A 70 -15.92 6.22 -4.88
C ASP A 70 -14.76 6.07 -5.85
N THR A 71 -14.02 4.97 -5.71
CA THR A 71 -12.83 4.69 -6.52
C THR A 71 -13.14 4.15 -7.92
N GLY A 72 -14.36 3.68 -8.17
CA GLY A 72 -14.74 2.99 -9.42
C GLY A 72 -14.59 3.85 -10.67
N ASN A 73 -14.92 5.14 -10.58
CA ASN A 73 -14.92 6.08 -11.69
C ASN A 73 -13.61 6.87 -11.82
N LEU A 74 -12.61 6.60 -11.00
CA LEU A 74 -11.35 7.34 -10.98
C LEU A 74 -10.41 6.88 -12.10
N THR A 75 -9.68 7.84 -12.67
CA THR A 75 -8.57 7.56 -13.59
C THR A 75 -7.40 6.96 -12.84
N ASP A 76 -6.47 6.32 -13.55
CA ASP A 76 -5.27 5.73 -12.95
C ASP A 76 -4.39 6.77 -12.22
N SER A 77 -4.33 8.01 -12.75
CA SER A 77 -3.63 9.12 -12.10
C SER A 77 -4.30 9.53 -10.78
N GLN A 78 -5.64 9.53 -10.73
CA GLN A 78 -6.40 9.81 -9.51
C GLN A 78 -6.22 8.69 -8.48
N LEU A 79 -6.28 7.42 -8.91
CA LEU A 79 -6.00 6.26 -8.05
C LEU A 79 -4.57 6.29 -7.50
N ALA A 80 -3.57 6.66 -8.32
CA ALA A 80 -2.19 6.82 -7.86
C ALA A 80 -2.07 7.92 -6.78
N ARG A 81 -2.81 9.02 -6.92
CA ARG A 81 -2.84 10.10 -5.92
C ARG A 81 -3.49 9.65 -4.62
N ILE A 82 -4.63 8.96 -4.69
CA ILE A 82 -5.32 8.40 -3.52
C ILE A 82 -4.40 7.40 -2.82
N ARG A 83 -3.82 6.47 -3.56
CA ARG A 83 -2.88 5.48 -3.04
C ARG A 83 -1.74 6.14 -2.26
N ASN A 84 -1.11 7.16 -2.84
CA ASN A 84 -0.03 7.88 -2.17
C ASN A 84 -0.46 8.57 -0.88
N ARG A 85 -1.68 9.15 -0.85
CA ARG A 85 -2.16 9.96 0.28
C ARG A 85 -2.86 9.16 1.37
N LYS A 86 -3.51 8.06 1.00
CA LYS A 86 -4.43 7.33 1.89
C LYS A 86 -3.90 5.96 2.32
N ILE A 87 -2.90 5.41 1.61
CA ILE A 87 -2.45 4.03 1.83
C ILE A 87 -0.93 3.98 1.94
N GLY A 88 -0.44 3.46 3.06
CA GLY A 88 0.93 3.01 3.20
C GLY A 88 1.03 1.51 2.92
N PHE A 89 2.06 1.08 2.19
CA PHE A 89 2.28 -0.33 1.85
C PHE A 89 3.54 -0.88 2.49
N VAL A 90 3.42 -2.08 3.06
CA VAL A 90 4.54 -2.92 3.48
C VAL A 90 4.42 -4.24 2.74
N PHE A 91 5.27 -4.48 1.75
CA PHE A 91 5.24 -5.67 0.90
C PHE A 91 6.08 -6.81 1.50
N GLN A 92 5.65 -8.05 1.32
CA GLN A 92 6.36 -9.25 1.74
C GLN A 92 7.80 -9.31 1.20
N SER A 93 8.00 -8.93 -0.05
CA SER A 93 9.31 -8.92 -0.72
C SER A 93 10.05 -7.60 -0.58
N PHE A 94 9.68 -6.75 0.38
CA PHE A 94 10.22 -5.42 0.68
C PHE A 94 10.10 -4.41 -0.48
N ASN A 95 10.29 -4.82 -1.73
CA ASN A 95 10.23 -3.99 -2.95
C ASN A 95 11.02 -2.69 -2.81
N LEU A 96 12.23 -2.77 -2.25
CA LEU A 96 13.15 -1.65 -2.18
C LEU A 96 13.80 -1.44 -3.55
N LEU A 97 13.99 -0.18 -3.93
CA LEU A 97 14.73 0.15 -5.13
C LEU A 97 16.21 -0.20 -4.90
N PRO A 98 16.81 -1.04 -5.74
CA PRO A 98 18.25 -1.32 -5.68
C PRO A 98 19.05 -0.07 -6.05
N LYS A 99 20.30 0.00 -5.63
CA LYS A 99 21.22 1.12 -5.92
C LYS A 99 20.74 2.49 -5.43
N THR A 100 19.81 2.49 -4.48
CA THR A 100 19.35 3.67 -3.74
C THR A 100 19.47 3.40 -2.25
N SER A 101 19.82 4.40 -1.47
CA SER A 101 19.96 4.28 -0.01
C SER A 101 18.61 3.99 0.67
N ALA A 102 18.66 3.54 1.93
CA ALA A 102 17.48 3.39 2.77
C ALA A 102 16.71 4.72 2.88
N LEU A 103 17.43 5.83 3.02
CA LEU A 103 16.84 7.16 3.09
C LEU A 103 16.06 7.51 1.82
N GLU A 104 16.68 7.34 0.64
CA GLU A 104 16.05 7.60 -0.65
C GLU A 104 14.83 6.70 -0.90
N ASN A 105 14.90 5.42 -0.50
CA ASN A 105 13.75 4.51 -0.55
C ASN A 105 12.57 5.04 0.29
N VAL A 106 12.84 5.57 1.48
CA VAL A 106 11.80 6.12 2.36
C VAL A 106 11.29 7.48 1.86
N GLU A 107 12.12 8.26 1.16
CA GLU A 107 11.71 9.53 0.55
C GLU A 107 10.72 9.37 -0.62
N LEU A 108 10.67 8.22 -1.29
CA LEU A 108 9.87 8.00 -2.51
C LEU A 108 8.39 8.43 -2.37
N PRO A 109 7.63 7.98 -1.36
CA PRO A 109 6.24 8.40 -1.21
C PRO A 109 6.08 9.91 -1.03
N LEU A 110 7.05 10.56 -0.40
CA LEU A 110 7.06 12.01 -0.17
C LEU A 110 7.38 12.79 -1.46
N ILE A 111 8.20 12.20 -2.35
CA ILE A 111 8.45 12.76 -3.69
C ILE A 111 7.15 12.78 -4.49
N TYR A 112 6.41 11.67 -4.51
CA TYR A 112 5.12 11.58 -5.19
C TYR A 112 4.05 12.48 -4.55
N ALA A 113 4.17 12.77 -3.26
CA ALA A 113 3.32 13.73 -2.55
C ALA A 113 3.67 15.20 -2.86
N GLY A 114 4.78 15.46 -3.56
CA GLY A 114 5.25 16.81 -3.88
C GLY A 114 5.89 17.54 -2.69
N ILE A 115 6.36 16.82 -1.67
CA ILE A 115 7.00 17.43 -0.48
C ILE A 115 8.38 17.96 -0.86
N PRO A 116 8.72 19.23 -0.52
CA PRO A 116 10.03 19.82 -0.81
C PRO A 116 11.17 19.07 -0.15
N ASN A 117 12.37 19.13 -0.77
CA ASN A 117 13.52 18.33 -0.35
C ASN A 117 13.89 18.49 1.14
N PRO A 118 14.02 19.68 1.73
CA PRO A 118 14.41 19.79 3.14
C PRO A 118 13.45 19.07 4.09
N GLU A 119 12.15 19.26 3.89
CA GLU A 119 11.11 18.63 4.70
C GLU A 119 11.02 17.13 4.44
N ARG A 120 11.10 16.72 3.19
CA ARG A 120 11.08 15.31 2.79
C ARG A 120 12.18 14.51 3.48
N ARG A 121 13.42 15.05 3.40
CA ARG A 121 14.58 14.40 4.01
C ARG A 121 14.44 14.27 5.53
N LEU A 122 13.96 15.31 6.20
CA LEU A 122 13.74 15.28 7.64
C LEU A 122 12.71 14.20 8.02
N ARG A 123 11.56 14.15 7.35
CA ARG A 123 10.52 13.16 7.61
C ARG A 123 11.02 11.73 7.38
N ALA A 124 11.80 11.50 6.32
CA ALA A 124 12.36 10.18 6.03
C ALA A 124 13.40 9.75 7.09
N MET A 125 14.24 10.67 7.57
CA MET A 125 15.17 10.43 8.67
C MET A 125 14.44 10.08 9.98
N GLU A 126 13.37 10.80 10.31
CA GLU A 126 12.52 10.51 11.46
C GLU A 126 11.88 9.11 11.34
N ALA A 127 11.35 8.75 10.18
CA ALA A 127 10.77 7.43 9.95
C ALA A 127 11.82 6.30 10.11
N LEU A 128 13.04 6.49 9.60
CA LEU A 128 14.14 5.53 9.80
C LEU A 128 14.58 5.44 11.27
N LYS A 129 14.56 6.55 11.99
CA LYS A 129 14.85 6.56 13.44
C LYS A 129 13.80 5.76 14.21
N LEU A 130 12.51 5.87 13.87
CA LEU A 130 11.43 5.10 14.52
C LEU A 130 11.62 3.59 14.39
N VAL A 131 12.20 3.12 13.28
CA VAL A 131 12.47 1.70 13.06
C VAL A 131 13.89 1.26 13.46
N GLY A 132 14.66 2.15 14.13
CA GLY A 132 16.02 1.85 14.62
C GLY A 132 17.06 1.70 13.50
N LEU A 133 16.95 2.47 12.42
CA LEU A 133 17.88 2.44 11.28
C LEU A 133 18.54 3.80 10.98
N HIS A 134 18.59 4.69 11.95
CA HIS A 134 19.23 6.00 11.79
C HIS A 134 20.68 5.88 11.29
N ASP A 135 21.48 4.98 11.88
CA ASP A 135 22.90 4.79 11.53
C ASP A 135 23.11 4.03 10.21
N ARG A 136 22.03 3.55 9.59
CA ARG A 136 22.03 2.79 8.35
C ARG A 136 21.32 3.51 7.19
N MET A 137 20.95 4.77 7.38
CA MET A 137 20.12 5.50 6.42
C MET A 137 20.78 5.66 5.03
N TYR A 138 22.10 5.65 4.96
CA TYR A 138 22.85 5.77 3.70
C TYR A 138 23.26 4.43 3.09
N HIS A 139 22.89 3.29 3.70
CA HIS A 139 23.19 1.97 3.15
C HIS A 139 22.20 1.60 2.06
N GLU A 140 22.69 0.94 1.01
CA GLU A 140 21.87 0.34 -0.04
C GLU A 140 21.25 -0.97 0.46
N PRO A 141 20.14 -1.47 -0.15
CA PRO A 141 19.49 -2.72 0.23
C PRO A 141 20.44 -3.93 0.31
N THR A 142 21.41 -4.00 -0.60
CA THR A 142 22.43 -5.08 -0.62
C THR A 142 23.36 -5.08 0.59
N GLN A 143 23.47 -3.97 1.28
CA GLN A 143 24.29 -3.79 2.50
C GLN A 143 23.49 -4.00 3.79
N LEU A 144 22.20 -4.31 3.67
CA LEU A 144 21.27 -4.47 4.78
C LEU A 144 20.84 -5.94 4.91
N SER A 145 20.73 -6.41 6.16
CA SER A 145 20.09 -7.71 6.41
C SER A 145 18.62 -7.71 6.03
N GLY A 146 18.01 -8.89 5.83
CA GLY A 146 16.59 -9.01 5.48
C GLY A 146 15.67 -8.29 6.48
N GLY A 147 15.94 -8.43 7.79
CA GLY A 147 15.20 -7.70 8.82
C GLY A 147 15.40 -6.18 8.79
N GLN A 148 16.58 -5.70 8.36
CA GLN A 148 16.82 -4.28 8.15
C GLN A 148 16.08 -3.77 6.91
N GLN A 149 16.08 -4.53 5.79
CA GLN A 149 15.31 -4.20 4.58
C GLN A 149 13.81 -4.13 4.89
N GLN A 150 13.28 -5.05 5.68
CA GLN A 150 11.89 -5.02 6.12
C GLN A 150 11.58 -3.75 6.92
N ARG A 151 12.47 -3.35 7.85
CA ARG A 151 12.30 -2.09 8.59
C ARG A 151 12.35 -0.85 7.69
N VAL A 152 13.19 -0.83 6.64
CA VAL A 152 13.15 0.23 5.63
C VAL A 152 11.79 0.25 4.91
N ALA A 153 11.25 -0.91 4.52
CA ALA A 153 9.93 -1.01 3.89
C ALA A 153 8.81 -0.52 4.82
N ILE A 154 8.90 -0.82 6.12
CA ILE A 154 7.96 -0.29 7.13
C ILE A 154 8.09 1.23 7.23
N ALA A 155 9.30 1.78 7.36
CA ALA A 155 9.53 3.22 7.42
C ALA A 155 8.94 3.93 6.18
N ARG A 156 9.14 3.36 4.97
CA ARG A 156 8.55 3.84 3.73
C ARG A 156 7.01 3.81 3.77
N GLY A 157 6.42 2.75 4.33
CA GLY A 157 4.97 2.61 4.43
C GLY A 157 4.31 3.65 5.35
N ILE A 158 5.00 4.09 6.42
CA ILE A 158 4.44 5.00 7.41
C ILE A 158 4.81 6.49 7.19
N VAL A 159 5.77 6.79 6.32
CA VAL A 159 6.37 8.14 6.19
C VAL A 159 5.35 9.22 5.78
N ASN A 160 4.35 8.86 4.97
CA ASN A 160 3.27 9.78 4.56
C ASN A 160 2.18 9.95 5.63
N ARG A 161 2.23 9.19 6.74
CA ARG A 161 1.19 9.19 7.78
C ARG A 161 -0.21 8.91 7.20
N ALA A 162 -0.27 8.01 6.21
CA ALA A 162 -1.52 7.61 5.58
C ALA A 162 -2.48 6.99 6.61
N PRO A 163 -3.80 7.21 6.49
CA PRO A 163 -4.78 6.66 7.44
C PRO A 163 -4.92 5.14 7.39
N ILE A 164 -4.42 4.49 6.33
CA ILE A 164 -4.44 3.04 6.16
C ILE A 164 -3.01 2.55 6.01
N LEU A 165 -2.66 1.51 6.76
CA LEU A 165 -1.43 0.73 6.55
C LEU A 165 -1.81 -0.69 6.14
N MET A 166 -1.36 -1.10 4.96
CA MET A 166 -1.55 -2.44 4.42
C MET A 166 -0.23 -3.20 4.50
N ALA A 167 -0.25 -4.37 5.10
CA ALA A 167 0.91 -5.26 5.22
C ALA A 167 0.57 -6.64 4.64
N ASP A 168 1.44 -7.13 3.73
CA ASP A 168 1.36 -8.44 3.11
C ASP A 168 2.59 -9.29 3.47
#